data_bc27436fa024d53bd6ba210fe22aa545
#
_entry.id   bc27436fa024d53bd6ba210fe22aa545
#
_cell.length_a   1.000
_cell.length_b   1.000
_cell.length_c   1.000
_cell.angle_alpha   90.00
_cell.angle_beta   90.00
_cell.angle_gamma   90.00
#
_symmetry.space_group_name_H-M   'P 1'
#
loop_
_entity.id
_entity.type
_entity.pdbx_description
1 polymer ?
#
loop_
_entity_poly.entity_id
_entity_poly.type
_entity_poly.pdbx_seq_one_letter_code
_entity_poly.pdbx_strand_id
1 'polypeptide(L)'
;MNNFKNEKLLVIAPHSDDEVLGCGGLISKVKNDGGQVFVLIFNLGFEKDDTKESQEKRKKEVQDAMNLLNVDDFHLVHDTPDNNRDLDAKPLHSLIEIIESTSTVSLEKIEPTMVAIPTIFSHHQDHVHVHNACIAALRPIS
;
A
#
# COMPACT_ATOMS: atom_id res chain seq x y z
N MET A 1 -15.11 15.69 -17.49
CA MET A 1 -13.87 15.35 -16.78
C MET A 1 -14.19 14.86 -15.39
N ASN A 2 -13.61 13.74 -14.99
CA ASN A 2 -13.78 13.23 -13.64
C ASN A 2 -13.03 14.13 -12.65
N ASN A 3 -13.75 14.66 -11.68
CA ASN A 3 -13.20 15.46 -10.59
C ASN A 3 -13.14 14.59 -9.33
N PHE A 4 -11.95 14.43 -8.78
CA PHE A 4 -11.71 13.60 -7.60
C PHE A 4 -11.75 14.37 -6.27
N LYS A 5 -12.31 15.59 -6.27
CA LYS A 5 -12.33 16.48 -5.11
C LYS A 5 -12.90 15.85 -3.83
N ASN A 6 -13.90 15.01 -3.95
CA ASN A 6 -14.56 14.36 -2.81
C ASN A 6 -14.12 12.90 -2.62
N GLU A 7 -13.09 12.47 -3.36
CA GLU A 7 -12.62 11.08 -3.27
C GLU A 7 -11.59 10.90 -2.16
N LYS A 8 -11.66 9.74 -1.53
CA LYS A 8 -10.63 9.20 -0.65
C LYS A 8 -10.04 7.97 -1.32
N LEU A 9 -8.84 8.08 -1.83
CA LEU A 9 -8.13 6.98 -2.47
C LEU A 9 -7.26 6.26 -1.44
N LEU A 10 -7.43 4.96 -1.31
CA LEU A 10 -6.50 4.07 -0.63
C LEU A 10 -5.74 3.25 -1.67
N VAL A 11 -4.42 3.38 -1.68
CA VAL A 11 -3.53 2.57 -2.53
C VAL A 11 -2.92 1.47 -1.67
N ILE A 12 -3.05 0.22 -2.11
CA ILE A 12 -2.46 -0.94 -1.42
C ILE A 12 -1.34 -1.50 -2.28
N ALA A 13 -0.11 -1.41 -1.77
CA ALA A 13 1.10 -1.82 -2.46
C ALA A 13 1.78 -3.00 -1.75
N PRO A 14 2.11 -4.09 -2.47
CA PRO A 14 2.89 -5.19 -1.90
C PRO A 14 4.28 -4.77 -1.42
N HIS A 15 4.97 -3.95 -2.20
CA HIS A 15 6.32 -3.47 -1.91
C HIS A 15 6.40 -1.96 -2.07
N SER A 16 7.39 -1.35 -1.41
CA SER A 16 7.73 0.06 -1.66
C SER A 16 8.10 0.23 -3.14
N ASP A 17 7.68 1.35 -3.72
CA ASP A 17 7.70 1.76 -5.13
C ASP A 17 6.52 1.29 -6.00
N ASP A 18 5.85 0.20 -5.68
CA ASP A 18 4.64 -0.24 -6.42
C ASP A 18 3.57 0.86 -6.46
N GLU A 19 3.39 1.60 -5.38
CA GLU A 19 2.44 2.71 -5.28
C GLU A 19 2.78 3.85 -6.24
N VAL A 20 4.07 4.18 -6.38
CA VAL A 20 4.55 5.25 -7.28
C VAL A 20 4.50 4.80 -8.73
N LEU A 21 5.02 3.60 -9.03
CA LEU A 21 5.07 3.07 -10.38
C LEU A 21 3.67 2.76 -10.93
N GLY A 22 2.81 2.22 -10.09
CA GLY A 22 1.44 1.84 -10.49
C GLY A 22 0.43 2.98 -10.41
N CYS A 23 0.54 3.84 -9.42
CA CYS A 23 -0.51 4.79 -9.05
C CYS A 23 -0.05 6.26 -8.94
N GLY A 24 1.23 6.57 -9.20
CA GLY A 24 1.75 7.94 -9.04
C GLY A 24 0.93 8.99 -9.79
N GLY A 25 0.53 8.70 -11.01
CA GLY A 25 -0.33 9.59 -11.80
C GLY A 25 -1.71 9.76 -11.19
N LEU A 26 -2.34 8.68 -10.74
CA LEU A 26 -3.65 8.73 -10.08
C LEU A 26 -3.57 9.49 -8.75
N ILE A 27 -2.56 9.22 -7.94
CA ILE A 27 -2.32 9.93 -6.67
C ILE A 27 -2.22 11.44 -6.92
N SER A 28 -1.39 11.84 -7.88
CA SER A 28 -1.21 13.25 -8.24
C SER A 28 -2.53 13.89 -8.71
N LYS A 29 -3.28 13.17 -9.52
CA LYS A 29 -4.58 13.67 -10.03
C LYS A 29 -5.58 13.88 -8.89
N VAL A 30 -5.73 12.89 -8.00
CA VAL A 30 -6.63 13.01 -6.85
C VAL A 30 -6.23 14.17 -5.94
N LYS A 31 -4.93 14.31 -5.65
CA LYS A 31 -4.43 15.42 -4.82
C LYS A 31 -4.62 16.78 -5.49
N ASN A 32 -4.36 16.89 -6.78
CA ASN A 32 -4.55 18.13 -7.51
C ASN A 32 -6.03 18.57 -7.57
N ASP A 33 -6.94 17.61 -7.58
CA ASP A 33 -8.38 17.89 -7.55
C ASP A 33 -8.92 18.20 -6.13
N GLY A 34 -8.07 18.08 -5.10
CA GLY A 34 -8.44 18.35 -3.71
C GLY A 34 -8.96 17.13 -2.94
N GLY A 35 -8.83 15.92 -3.49
CA GLY A 35 -9.14 14.68 -2.80
C GLY A 35 -8.06 14.28 -1.79
N GLN A 36 -8.30 13.19 -1.08
CA GLN A 36 -7.39 12.63 -0.09
C GLN A 36 -6.78 11.31 -0.59
N VAL A 37 -5.52 11.06 -0.25
CA VAL A 37 -4.80 9.85 -0.63
C VAL A 37 -4.14 9.24 0.59
N PHE A 38 -4.34 7.93 0.75
CA PHE A 38 -3.74 7.10 1.79
C PHE A 38 -3.03 5.93 1.13
N VAL A 39 -1.89 5.50 1.67
CA VAL A 39 -1.09 4.42 1.08
C VAL A 39 -0.76 3.38 2.15
N LEU A 40 -1.06 2.12 1.85
CA LEU A 40 -0.65 0.97 2.66
C LEU A 40 0.39 0.19 1.88
N ILE A 41 1.60 0.09 2.42
CA ILE A 41 2.72 -0.65 1.84
C ILE A 41 3.03 -1.83 2.77
N PHE A 42 2.96 -3.06 2.25
CA PHE A 42 3.20 -4.24 3.06
C PHE A 42 4.67 -4.41 3.40
N ASN A 43 5.54 -4.44 2.41
CA ASN A 43 6.97 -4.70 2.60
C ASN A 43 7.83 -3.60 2.02
N LEU A 44 8.91 -3.27 2.74
CA LEU A 44 9.92 -2.33 2.25
C LEU A 44 10.67 -2.89 1.04
N GLY A 45 10.77 -4.21 0.92
CA GLY A 45 11.60 -4.89 -0.06
C GLY A 45 13.06 -4.89 0.41
N PHE A 46 13.56 -6.05 0.84
CA PHE A 46 14.96 -6.22 1.24
C PHE A 46 15.65 -7.18 0.28
N GLU A 47 16.89 -6.87 -0.03
CA GLU A 47 17.78 -7.76 -0.75
C GLU A 47 18.53 -8.64 0.26
N LYS A 48 19.11 -9.73 -0.25
CA LYS A 48 19.77 -10.75 0.58
C LYS A 48 20.94 -10.18 1.41
N ASP A 49 21.60 -9.15 0.88
CA ASP A 49 22.79 -8.55 1.47
C ASP A 49 22.52 -7.15 2.07
N ASP A 50 21.27 -6.85 2.39
CA ASP A 50 20.92 -5.56 2.96
C ASP A 50 21.56 -5.34 4.33
N THR A 51 22.08 -4.12 4.50
CA THR A 51 22.58 -3.63 5.78
C THR A 51 21.50 -2.81 6.49
N LYS A 52 21.68 -2.57 7.79
CA LYS A 52 20.80 -1.66 8.54
C LYS A 52 20.77 -0.26 7.91
N GLU A 53 21.93 0.19 7.42
CA GLU A 53 22.06 1.49 6.75
C GLU A 53 21.25 1.55 5.45
N SER A 54 21.31 0.51 4.61
CA SER A 54 20.53 0.45 3.38
C SER A 54 19.00 0.42 3.65
N GLN A 55 18.59 -0.25 4.71
CA GLN A 55 17.19 -0.29 5.13
C GLN A 55 16.68 1.08 5.58
N GLU A 56 17.45 1.78 6.41
CA GLU A 56 17.11 3.14 6.84
C GLU A 56 17.05 4.11 5.66
N LYS A 57 17.96 3.97 4.70
CA LYS A 57 17.93 4.74 3.46
C LYS A 57 16.64 4.51 2.68
N ARG A 58 16.21 3.26 2.52
CA ARG A 58 14.95 2.93 1.83
C ARG A 58 13.72 3.46 2.54
N LYS A 59 13.68 3.38 3.86
CA LYS A 59 12.59 3.98 4.64
C LYS A 59 12.51 5.48 4.41
N LYS A 60 13.65 6.15 4.36
CA LYS A 60 13.70 7.57 4.06
C LYS A 60 13.23 7.87 2.64
N GLU A 61 13.60 7.06 1.67
CA GLU A 61 13.14 7.19 0.28
C GLU A 61 11.62 7.06 0.18
N VAL A 62 11.02 6.12 0.92
CA VAL A 62 9.56 5.99 1.01
C VAL A 62 8.93 7.25 1.60
N GLN A 63 9.46 7.74 2.71
CA GLN A 63 8.97 8.97 3.34
C GLN A 63 9.07 10.17 2.39
N ASP A 64 10.20 10.31 1.71
CA ASP A 64 10.42 11.40 0.75
C ASP A 64 9.46 11.31 -0.44
N ALA A 65 9.21 10.10 -0.95
CA ALA A 65 8.25 9.87 -2.03
C ALA A 65 6.81 10.22 -1.61
N MET A 66 6.40 9.82 -0.41
CA MET A 66 5.07 10.14 0.13
C MET A 66 4.91 11.66 0.33
N ASN A 67 5.94 12.32 0.82
CA ASN A 67 5.96 13.78 0.97
C ASN A 67 5.86 14.48 -0.39
N LEU A 68 6.63 14.02 -1.38
CA LEU A 68 6.63 14.59 -2.73
C LEU A 68 5.25 14.46 -3.41
N LEU A 69 4.59 13.32 -3.22
CA LEU A 69 3.26 13.06 -3.75
C LEU A 69 2.13 13.72 -2.92
N ASN A 70 2.48 14.36 -1.82
CA ASN A 70 1.54 14.98 -0.90
C ASN A 70 0.45 14.03 -0.36
N VAL A 71 0.85 12.78 -0.10
CA VAL A 71 -0.02 11.76 0.49
C VAL A 71 -0.44 12.19 1.90
N ASP A 72 -1.72 12.02 2.23
CA ASP A 72 -2.27 12.47 3.52
C ASP A 72 -1.75 11.62 4.68
N ASP A 73 -1.67 10.30 4.50
CA ASP A 73 -1.04 9.39 5.46
C ASP A 73 -0.63 8.09 4.77
N PHE A 74 0.34 7.38 5.33
CA PHE A 74 0.75 6.07 4.85
C PHE A 74 1.22 5.17 5.99
N HIS A 75 1.17 3.86 5.75
CA HIS A 75 1.65 2.85 6.69
C HIS A 75 2.53 1.84 5.98
N LEU A 76 3.79 1.75 6.38
CA LEU A 76 4.71 0.69 6.01
C LEU A 76 4.62 -0.41 7.07
N VAL A 77 3.99 -1.53 6.73
CA VAL A 77 3.61 -2.58 7.70
C VAL A 77 4.83 -3.37 8.17
N HIS A 78 5.59 -3.91 7.23
CA HIS A 78 6.77 -4.73 7.50
C HIS A 78 8.03 -3.94 7.18
N ASP A 79 8.55 -3.28 8.16
CA ASP A 79 9.66 -2.34 8.02
C ASP A 79 10.99 -2.85 8.62
N THR A 80 11.02 -4.10 9.10
CA THR A 80 12.21 -4.75 9.64
C THR A 80 12.56 -6.00 8.84
N PRO A 81 13.85 -6.43 8.81
CA PRO A 81 14.26 -7.62 8.09
C PRO A 81 13.55 -8.90 8.52
N ASP A 82 13.22 -8.99 9.80
CA ASP A 82 12.62 -10.20 10.38
C ASP A 82 11.18 -10.43 9.90
N ASN A 83 10.46 -9.38 9.58
CA ASN A 83 9.06 -9.47 9.17
C ASN A 83 8.81 -9.09 7.71
N ASN A 84 9.85 -8.73 6.97
CA ASN A 84 9.73 -8.19 5.62
C ASN A 84 9.86 -9.23 4.49
N ARG A 85 10.28 -10.44 4.81
CA ARG A 85 10.47 -11.51 3.83
C ARG A 85 9.23 -12.36 3.66
N ASP A 86 9.13 -12.99 2.50
CA ASP A 86 8.17 -14.05 2.22
C ASP A 86 6.72 -13.63 2.52
N LEU A 87 6.31 -12.51 1.93
CA LEU A 87 4.95 -12.00 2.11
C LEU A 87 3.90 -13.04 1.69
N ASP A 88 4.18 -13.79 0.63
CA ASP A 88 3.33 -14.88 0.13
C ASP A 88 3.27 -16.08 1.08
N ALA A 89 4.25 -16.23 1.98
CA ALA A 89 4.24 -17.26 3.02
C ALA A 89 3.42 -16.87 4.26
N LYS A 90 3.05 -15.60 4.40
CA LYS A 90 2.20 -15.16 5.51
C LYS A 90 0.77 -15.63 5.31
N PRO A 91 0.06 -16.03 6.39
CA PRO A 91 -1.34 -16.44 6.27
C PRO A 91 -2.19 -15.35 5.64
N LEU A 92 -3.04 -15.73 4.69
CA LEU A 92 -3.88 -14.76 3.98
C LEU A 92 -4.75 -13.94 4.94
N HIS A 93 -5.29 -14.58 5.98
CA HIS A 93 -6.13 -13.90 6.97
C HIS A 93 -5.39 -12.77 7.72
N SER A 94 -4.07 -12.89 7.92
CA SER A 94 -3.30 -11.82 8.57
C SER A 94 -3.20 -10.57 7.70
N LEU A 95 -3.06 -10.74 6.39
CA LEU A 95 -3.08 -9.63 5.44
C LEU A 95 -4.48 -8.99 5.36
N ILE A 96 -5.51 -9.82 5.33
CA ILE A 96 -6.91 -9.36 5.34
C ILE A 96 -7.17 -8.49 6.57
N GLU A 97 -6.77 -8.94 7.75
CA GLU A 97 -6.95 -8.22 9.00
C GLU A 97 -6.24 -6.86 9.01
N ILE A 98 -5.03 -6.80 8.46
CA ILE A 98 -4.27 -5.55 8.31
C ILE A 98 -5.05 -4.56 7.43
N ILE A 99 -5.55 -5.02 6.29
CA ILE A 99 -6.31 -4.17 5.36
C ILE A 99 -7.63 -3.72 5.99
N GLU A 100 -8.35 -4.63 6.62
CA GLU A 100 -9.67 -4.34 7.19
C GLU A 100 -9.62 -3.39 8.38
N SER A 101 -8.70 -3.63 9.35
CA SER A 101 -8.80 -2.99 10.66
C SER A 101 -7.49 -2.59 11.33
N THR A 102 -6.43 -3.38 11.26
CA THR A 102 -5.26 -3.17 12.11
C THR A 102 -4.31 -2.08 11.62
N SER A 103 -4.22 -1.86 10.30
CA SER A 103 -3.40 -0.77 9.77
C SER A 103 -3.94 0.60 10.20
N THR A 104 -3.03 1.56 10.37
CA THR A 104 -3.41 2.97 10.62
C THR A 104 -4.16 3.60 9.46
N VAL A 105 -4.04 3.01 8.27
CA VAL A 105 -4.77 3.41 7.05
C VAL A 105 -5.69 2.28 6.56
N SER A 106 -6.28 1.54 7.47
CA SER A 106 -7.20 0.44 7.16
C SER A 106 -8.53 0.92 6.55
N LEU A 107 -9.27 -0.01 5.93
CA LEU A 107 -10.59 0.28 5.38
C LEU A 107 -11.53 0.87 6.45
N GLU A 108 -11.49 0.31 7.65
CA GLU A 108 -12.34 0.74 8.76
C GLU A 108 -12.03 2.17 9.21
N LYS A 109 -10.75 2.56 9.24
CA LYS A 109 -10.34 3.89 9.70
C LYS A 109 -10.47 4.96 8.63
N ILE A 110 -10.19 4.62 7.36
CA ILE A 110 -10.18 5.59 6.26
C ILE A 110 -11.55 5.72 5.62
N GLU A 111 -12.30 4.62 5.51
CA GLU A 111 -13.56 4.57 4.76
C GLU A 111 -13.37 5.12 3.33
N PRO A 112 -12.45 4.49 2.53
CA PRO A 112 -12.11 5.01 1.21
C PRO A 112 -13.30 4.92 0.24
N THR A 113 -13.37 5.83 -0.70
CA THR A 113 -14.31 5.80 -1.82
C THR A 113 -13.74 5.08 -3.03
N MET A 114 -12.41 5.01 -3.12
CA MET A 114 -11.67 4.32 -4.18
C MET A 114 -10.54 3.52 -3.56
N VAL A 115 -10.32 2.29 -4.04
CA VAL A 115 -9.19 1.47 -3.61
C VAL A 115 -8.44 0.97 -4.84
N ALA A 116 -7.14 1.27 -4.91
CA ALA A 116 -6.25 0.72 -5.94
C ALA A 116 -5.53 -0.49 -5.36
N ILE A 117 -5.65 -1.63 -6.04
CA ILE A 117 -5.10 -2.90 -5.59
C ILE A 117 -4.17 -3.50 -6.64
N PRO A 118 -3.25 -4.42 -6.26
CA PRO A 118 -2.40 -5.11 -7.21
C PRO A 118 -3.21 -5.94 -8.21
N THR A 119 -2.70 -6.08 -9.42
CA THR A 119 -3.32 -6.96 -10.42
C THR A 119 -3.10 -8.44 -10.07
N ILE A 120 -4.08 -9.29 -10.40
CA ILE A 120 -3.93 -10.75 -10.29
C ILE A 120 -3.01 -11.33 -11.40
N PHE A 121 -2.80 -10.58 -12.45
CA PHE A 121 -1.99 -11.03 -13.60
C PHE A 121 -0.49 -10.78 -13.43
N SER A 122 -0.05 -10.48 -12.22
CA SER A 122 1.37 -10.33 -11.93
C SER A 122 2.07 -11.69 -11.88
N HIS A 123 3.34 -11.71 -12.31
CA HIS A 123 4.22 -12.86 -12.13
C HIS A 123 4.82 -12.93 -10.73
N HIS A 124 4.70 -11.88 -9.94
CA HIS A 124 5.22 -11.83 -8.58
C HIS A 124 4.21 -12.42 -7.59
N GLN A 125 4.63 -13.44 -6.85
CA GLN A 125 3.76 -14.15 -5.89
C GLN A 125 3.17 -13.22 -4.81
N ASP A 126 3.95 -12.29 -4.32
CA ASP A 126 3.48 -11.30 -3.32
C ASP A 126 2.33 -10.45 -3.86
N HIS A 127 2.40 -10.05 -5.12
CA HIS A 127 1.33 -9.27 -5.76
C HIS A 127 0.03 -10.07 -5.84
N VAL A 128 0.11 -11.34 -6.22
CA VAL A 128 -1.06 -12.23 -6.27
C VAL A 128 -1.64 -12.45 -4.87
N HIS A 129 -0.79 -12.67 -3.89
CA HIS A 129 -1.20 -12.90 -2.51
C HIS A 129 -1.90 -11.67 -1.92
N VAL A 130 -1.33 -10.48 -2.10
CA VAL A 130 -1.94 -9.22 -1.66
C VAL A 130 -3.23 -8.93 -2.43
N HIS A 131 -3.28 -9.21 -3.75
CA HIS A 131 -4.51 -9.09 -4.53
C HIS A 131 -5.64 -9.93 -3.90
N ASN A 132 -5.37 -11.18 -3.59
CA ASN A 132 -6.38 -12.08 -2.98
C ASN A 132 -6.83 -11.57 -1.61
N ALA A 133 -5.92 -11.04 -0.81
CA ALA A 133 -6.27 -10.43 0.48
C ALA A 133 -7.17 -9.19 0.27
N CYS A 134 -6.87 -8.35 -0.71
CA CYS A 134 -7.67 -7.18 -1.04
C CYS A 134 -9.09 -7.56 -1.47
N ILE A 135 -9.23 -8.54 -2.36
CA ILE A 135 -10.55 -9.00 -2.82
C ILE A 135 -11.39 -9.52 -1.63
N ALA A 136 -10.77 -10.26 -0.73
CA ALA A 136 -11.45 -10.74 0.47
C ALA A 136 -11.86 -9.61 1.42
N ALA A 137 -10.95 -8.64 1.63
CA ALA A 137 -11.20 -7.49 2.50
C ALA A 137 -12.28 -6.54 1.95
N LEU A 138 -12.35 -6.41 0.62
CA LEU A 138 -13.31 -5.53 -0.07
C LEU A 138 -14.67 -6.18 -0.34
N ARG A 139 -14.90 -7.40 0.17
CA ARG A 139 -16.20 -8.06 0.03
C ARG A 139 -17.33 -7.22 0.63
N PRO A 140 -18.54 -7.26 0.06
CA PRO A 140 -19.68 -6.59 0.68
C PRO A 140 -19.90 -7.08 2.10
N ILE A 141 -20.06 -6.16 3.03
CA ILE A 141 -20.44 -6.48 4.41
C ILE A 141 -21.96 -6.50 4.43
N SER A 142 -22.51 -7.68 4.70
CA SER A 142 -23.96 -7.86 4.82
C SER A 142 -24.45 -7.43 6.19
#